data_97414db1d26d4842cbffe2009f0ca058
#
_entry.id   97414db1d26d4842cbffe2009f0ca058
#
_cell.length_a   1.000
_cell.length_b   1.000
_cell.length_c   1.000
_cell.angle_alpha   90.00
_cell.angle_beta   90.00
_cell.angle_gamma   90.00
#
_symmetry.space_group_name_H-M   'P 1'
#
loop_
_entity.id
_entity.type
_entity.pdbx_description
1 polymer ?
#
loop_
_entity_poly.entity_id
_entity_poly.type
_entity_poly.pdbx_seq_one_letter_code
_entity_poly.pdbx_strand_id
1 'polypeptide(L)'
;MSEADRSSPGSGKTDREDETAENATQDVIAVTPDDERTGLANRLDAHTGDGVRHRAFTCLLFDEDGRVLLAQRADRKRLWDTHWDGTVASHPIEGQSQVDATRQRLAEELGIEPHQYDKLEITDRFEYKRRYLDEGLEWEVCAVLQATLHDTSFDRDPEEVGGAMWVDYEDLYENPRYYRQLRLCPWFEIAMRRDFEGDADPVPDGTRA
;
A
#
# COMPACT_ATOMS: atom_id res chain seq x y z
N MET A 1 17.98 -16.07 43.25
CA MET A 1 16.80 -16.60 42.55
C MET A 1 16.07 -15.37 42.04
N SER A 2 16.24 -15.10 40.75
CA SER A 2 15.63 -13.95 40.08
C SER A 2 14.60 -14.53 39.11
N GLU A 3 13.34 -14.18 39.32
CA GLU A 3 12.25 -14.51 38.42
C GLU A 3 12.39 -13.72 37.12
N ALA A 4 12.52 -14.46 36.05
CA ALA A 4 12.48 -13.88 34.69
C ALA A 4 11.03 -13.54 34.36
N ASP A 5 10.80 -12.27 34.16
CA ASP A 5 9.56 -11.70 33.59
C ASP A 5 9.34 -12.27 32.17
N ARG A 6 8.28 -13.06 32.02
CA ARG A 6 7.81 -13.55 30.75
C ARG A 6 6.78 -12.57 30.24
N SER A 7 7.22 -11.62 29.41
CA SER A 7 6.31 -10.78 28.62
C SER A 7 5.50 -11.65 27.65
N SER A 8 4.19 -11.56 27.77
CA SER A 8 3.19 -12.30 27.00
C SER A 8 3.10 -11.80 25.54
N PRO A 9 2.93 -12.68 24.55
CA PRO A 9 2.54 -12.29 23.20
C PRO A 9 1.01 -12.14 23.14
N GLY A 10 0.50 -10.93 23.29
CA GLY A 10 -0.94 -10.67 23.38
C GLY A 10 -1.46 -9.45 22.61
N SER A 11 -0.61 -8.69 21.92
CA SER A 11 -1.04 -7.41 21.32
C SER A 11 -1.73 -7.56 19.93
N GLY A 12 -1.28 -8.43 19.07
CA GLY A 12 -1.67 -8.44 17.67
C GLY A 12 -3.17 -8.71 17.36
N LYS A 13 -3.95 -9.25 18.30
CA LYS A 13 -5.38 -9.54 18.05
C LYS A 13 -6.27 -8.33 18.37
N THR A 14 -5.96 -7.61 19.44
CA THR A 14 -6.64 -6.37 19.84
C THR A 14 -6.40 -5.27 18.81
N ASP A 15 -5.17 -5.15 18.31
CA ASP A 15 -4.79 -4.09 17.35
C ASP A 15 -5.51 -4.25 16.00
N ARG A 16 -5.73 -5.48 15.53
CA ARG A 16 -6.53 -5.76 14.31
C ARG A 16 -8.03 -5.52 14.49
N GLU A 17 -8.56 -5.75 15.70
CA GLU A 17 -9.94 -5.42 16.02
C GLU A 17 -10.15 -3.91 16.00
N ASP A 18 -9.18 -3.13 16.46
CA ASP A 18 -9.20 -1.66 16.43
C ASP A 18 -9.14 -1.13 14.99
N GLU A 19 -8.25 -1.61 14.13
CA GLU A 19 -8.23 -1.22 12.70
C GLU A 19 -9.55 -1.58 11.99
N THR A 20 -10.14 -2.73 12.30
CA THR A 20 -11.45 -3.13 11.75
C THR A 20 -12.54 -2.14 12.15
N ALA A 21 -12.53 -1.67 13.40
CA ALA A 21 -13.46 -0.66 13.88
C ALA A 21 -13.26 0.70 13.20
N GLU A 22 -12.01 1.12 13.00
CA GLU A 22 -11.67 2.34 12.25
C GLU A 22 -12.15 2.26 10.81
N ASN A 23 -11.89 1.15 10.11
CA ASN A 23 -12.34 0.92 8.73
C ASN A 23 -13.87 0.93 8.61
N ALA A 24 -14.61 0.48 9.63
CA ALA A 24 -16.06 0.52 9.65
C ALA A 24 -16.65 1.94 9.75
N THR A 25 -15.84 2.95 10.08
CA THR A 25 -16.26 4.35 10.16
C THR A 25 -15.86 5.20 8.96
N GLN A 26 -15.10 4.63 8.01
CA GLN A 26 -14.58 5.32 6.83
C GLN A 26 -15.33 4.89 5.57
N ASP A 27 -15.44 5.82 4.62
CA ASP A 27 -15.96 5.53 3.29
C ASP A 27 -14.86 5.59 2.23
N VAL A 28 -14.99 4.75 1.20
CA VAL A 28 -14.18 4.77 -0.01
C VAL A 28 -15.02 5.24 -1.20
N ILE A 29 -14.39 5.80 -2.21
CA ILE A 29 -15.05 6.29 -3.43
C ILE A 29 -15.29 5.11 -4.37
N ALA A 30 -16.53 4.65 -4.49
CA ALA A 30 -16.90 3.63 -5.47
C ALA A 30 -16.81 4.19 -6.89
N VAL A 31 -16.23 3.40 -7.82
CA VAL A 31 -15.95 3.85 -9.19
C VAL A 31 -16.27 2.80 -10.26
N THR A 32 -16.40 3.27 -11.51
CA THR A 32 -16.38 2.43 -12.72
C THR A 32 -14.94 1.96 -13.03
N PRO A 33 -14.74 1.03 -14.00
CA PRO A 33 -13.38 0.70 -14.49
C PRO A 33 -12.58 1.91 -15.00
N ASP A 34 -13.29 2.92 -15.51
CA ASP A 34 -12.70 4.17 -16.04
C ASP A 34 -12.48 5.23 -14.96
N ASP A 35 -12.53 4.84 -13.66
CA ASP A 35 -12.36 5.72 -12.49
C ASP A 35 -13.43 6.82 -12.36
N GLU A 36 -14.60 6.65 -12.97
CA GLU A 36 -15.73 7.56 -12.77
C GLU A 36 -16.45 7.25 -11.46
N ARG A 37 -16.65 8.26 -10.62
CA ARG A 37 -17.34 8.10 -9.32
C ARG A 37 -18.77 7.62 -9.51
N THR A 38 -19.14 6.51 -8.86
CA THR A 38 -20.51 5.98 -8.83
C THR A 38 -21.21 6.22 -7.49
N GLY A 39 -20.45 6.42 -6.40
CA GLY A 39 -20.99 6.65 -5.07
C GLY A 39 -19.93 6.58 -3.97
N LEU A 40 -20.37 6.31 -2.76
CA LEU A 40 -19.53 5.96 -1.63
C LEU A 40 -19.91 4.55 -1.15
N ALA A 41 -18.95 3.84 -0.63
CA ALA A 41 -19.15 2.55 0.04
C ALA A 41 -18.40 2.57 1.37
N ASN A 42 -18.96 1.95 2.39
CA ASN A 42 -18.25 1.76 3.64
C ASN A 42 -16.96 0.97 3.38
N ARG A 43 -15.84 1.41 3.94
CA ARG A 43 -14.52 0.82 3.66
C ARG A 43 -14.46 -0.66 4.05
N LEU A 44 -15.02 -1.05 5.20
CA LEU A 44 -15.05 -2.45 5.62
C LEU A 44 -15.85 -3.31 4.65
N ASP A 45 -17.04 -2.84 4.24
CA ASP A 45 -17.90 -3.55 3.30
C ASP A 45 -17.26 -3.68 1.92
N ALA A 46 -16.54 -2.64 1.48
CA ALA A 46 -15.83 -2.64 0.20
C ALA A 46 -14.73 -3.72 0.13
N HIS A 47 -14.19 -4.11 1.29
CA HIS A 47 -13.11 -5.10 1.41
C HIS A 47 -13.59 -6.48 1.92
N THR A 48 -14.91 -6.72 1.95
CA THR A 48 -15.48 -7.99 2.41
C THR A 48 -16.42 -8.59 1.37
N GLY A 49 -16.72 -9.90 1.49
CA GLY A 49 -17.64 -10.59 0.60
C GLY A 49 -17.19 -10.58 -0.87
N ASP A 50 -18.02 -10.01 -1.75
CA ASP A 50 -17.69 -9.83 -3.16
C ASP A 50 -16.93 -8.52 -3.44
N GLY A 51 -16.85 -7.64 -2.43
CA GLY A 51 -16.21 -6.33 -2.49
C GLY A 51 -16.93 -5.30 -3.35
N VAL A 52 -16.49 -4.05 -3.24
CA VAL A 52 -16.93 -2.96 -4.10
C VAL A 52 -15.71 -2.37 -4.79
N ARG A 53 -15.77 -2.19 -6.13
CA ARG A 53 -14.71 -1.50 -6.86
C ARG A 53 -14.62 -0.06 -6.37
N HIS A 54 -13.43 0.35 -5.94
CA HIS A 54 -13.23 1.68 -5.39
C HIS A 54 -11.89 2.27 -5.81
N ARG A 55 -11.75 3.57 -5.59
CA ARG A 55 -10.56 4.34 -5.98
C ARG A 55 -9.47 4.18 -4.95
N ALA A 56 -8.25 3.90 -5.45
CA ALA A 56 -7.06 3.75 -4.65
C ALA A 56 -5.85 4.42 -5.30
N PHE A 57 -4.74 4.41 -4.59
CA PHE A 57 -3.43 4.79 -5.12
C PHE A 57 -2.31 3.98 -4.46
N THR A 58 -1.22 3.84 -5.19
CA THR A 58 0.09 3.43 -4.67
C THR A 58 1.13 4.46 -5.09
N CYS A 59 2.06 4.77 -4.22
CA CYS A 59 3.13 5.72 -4.46
C CYS A 59 4.49 5.05 -4.39
N LEU A 60 5.36 5.41 -5.31
CA LEU A 60 6.74 4.96 -5.42
C LEU A 60 7.64 6.20 -5.34
N LEU A 61 8.32 6.39 -4.22
CA LEU A 61 9.36 7.41 -4.12
C LEU A 61 10.72 6.80 -4.41
N PHE A 62 11.43 7.44 -5.31
CA PHE A 62 12.77 7.06 -5.71
C PHE A 62 13.79 8.04 -5.12
N ASP A 63 14.97 7.57 -4.81
CA ASP A 63 16.11 8.45 -4.60
C ASP A 63 16.83 8.77 -5.93
N GLU A 64 17.86 9.61 -5.86
CA GLU A 64 18.64 10.03 -7.03
C GLU A 64 19.45 8.87 -7.66
N ASP A 65 19.63 7.76 -6.94
CA ASP A 65 20.33 6.56 -7.42
C ASP A 65 19.39 5.53 -8.06
N GLY A 66 18.08 5.80 -8.13
CA GLY A 66 17.04 4.91 -8.69
C GLY A 66 16.59 3.81 -7.75
N ARG A 67 16.88 3.93 -6.44
CA ARG A 67 16.34 3.02 -5.44
C ARG A 67 14.93 3.48 -5.03
N VAL A 68 14.02 2.54 -4.87
CA VAL A 68 12.67 2.78 -4.37
C VAL A 68 12.62 2.61 -2.84
N LEU A 69 11.91 3.50 -2.15
CA LEU A 69 11.62 3.36 -0.74
C LEU A 69 10.44 2.39 -0.56
N LEU A 70 10.73 1.18 -0.07
CA LEU A 70 9.70 0.22 0.32
C LEU A 70 9.31 0.42 1.78
N ALA A 71 8.01 0.31 2.05
CA ALA A 71 7.45 0.32 3.38
C ALA A 71 6.81 -1.04 3.70
N GLN A 72 7.13 -1.62 4.86
CA GLN A 72 6.48 -2.82 5.33
C GLN A 72 5.21 -2.44 6.10
N ARG A 73 4.09 -2.97 5.69
CA ARG A 73 2.81 -2.78 6.38
C ARG A 73 2.90 -3.29 7.81
N ALA A 74 2.41 -2.52 8.76
CA ALA A 74 2.39 -2.93 10.16
C ALA A 74 1.60 -4.24 10.36
N ASP A 75 1.93 -5.00 11.38
CA ASP A 75 1.33 -6.30 11.69
C ASP A 75 -0.13 -6.19 12.19
N ARG A 76 -0.56 -4.99 12.59
CA ARG A 76 -1.96 -4.68 12.92
C ARG A 76 -2.89 -4.60 11.71
N LYS A 77 -2.34 -4.44 10.48
CA LYS A 77 -3.15 -4.33 9.26
C LYS A 77 -3.97 -5.60 9.03
N ARG A 78 -5.26 -5.42 8.75
CA ARG A 78 -6.20 -6.53 8.52
C ARG A 78 -5.85 -7.32 7.25
N LEU A 79 -5.51 -6.61 6.18
CA LEU A 79 -5.18 -7.19 4.89
C LEU A 79 -3.70 -6.95 4.55
N TRP A 80 -3.03 -7.97 4.04
CA TRP A 80 -1.61 -7.95 3.67
C TRP A 80 -0.70 -7.39 4.77
N ASP A 81 -0.95 -7.80 6.03
CA ASP A 81 -0.07 -7.50 7.16
C ASP A 81 1.36 -7.99 6.90
N THR A 82 2.33 -7.23 7.36
CA THR A 82 3.78 -7.52 7.21
C THR A 82 4.27 -7.69 5.76
N HIS A 83 3.43 -7.44 4.74
CA HIS A 83 3.87 -7.40 3.36
C HIS A 83 4.60 -6.08 3.07
N TRP A 84 5.51 -6.14 2.11
CA TRP A 84 6.22 -4.97 1.61
C TRP A 84 5.43 -4.31 0.49
N ASP A 85 5.27 -3.03 0.59
CA ASP A 85 4.55 -2.17 -0.34
C ASP A 85 5.51 -1.18 -1.00
N GLY A 86 5.01 -0.42 -1.97
CA GLY A 86 5.63 0.83 -2.37
C GLY A 86 5.78 1.75 -1.17
N THR A 87 6.05 3.03 -1.41
CA THR A 87 6.31 3.97 -0.30
C THR A 87 5.07 4.17 0.57
N VAL A 88 3.90 4.40 -0.04
CA VAL A 88 2.58 4.40 0.63
C VAL A 88 1.48 3.96 -0.33
N ALA A 89 0.43 3.33 0.19
CA ALA A 89 -0.77 3.00 -0.56
C ALA A 89 -2.02 3.20 0.30
N SER A 90 -3.08 3.80 -0.27
CA SER A 90 -4.32 4.06 0.44
C SER A 90 -5.46 4.47 -0.51
N HIS A 91 -6.52 4.99 0.06
CA HIS A 91 -7.72 5.46 -0.62
C HIS A 91 -7.92 6.96 -0.38
N PRO A 92 -8.23 7.76 -1.42
CA PRO A 92 -8.66 9.14 -1.21
C PRO A 92 -10.08 9.14 -0.60
N ILE A 93 -10.36 10.11 0.26
CA ILE A 93 -11.70 10.38 0.76
C ILE A 93 -12.50 11.25 -0.23
N GLU A 94 -13.82 11.37 -0.03
CA GLU A 94 -14.66 12.20 -0.87
C GLU A 94 -14.15 13.66 -0.95
N GLY A 95 -14.02 14.17 -2.17
CA GLY A 95 -13.51 15.51 -2.45
C GLY A 95 -12.00 15.65 -2.45
N GLN A 96 -11.25 14.60 -2.10
CA GLN A 96 -9.80 14.57 -2.13
C GLN A 96 -9.29 13.98 -3.45
N SER A 97 -8.25 14.59 -4.03
CA SER A 97 -7.54 14.00 -5.16
C SER A 97 -6.59 12.90 -4.69
N GLN A 98 -6.23 11.96 -5.58
CA GLN A 98 -5.22 10.92 -5.27
C GLN A 98 -3.86 11.54 -4.92
N VAL A 99 -3.49 12.65 -5.58
CA VAL A 99 -2.24 13.39 -5.27
C VAL A 99 -2.27 13.97 -3.85
N ASP A 100 -3.39 14.58 -3.44
CA ASP A 100 -3.50 15.16 -2.10
C ASP A 100 -3.57 14.08 -1.02
N ALA A 101 -4.26 12.96 -1.31
CA ALA A 101 -4.28 11.81 -0.42
C ALA A 101 -2.88 11.21 -0.24
N THR A 102 -2.12 11.09 -1.33
CA THR A 102 -0.73 10.61 -1.28
C THR A 102 0.15 11.52 -0.42
N ARG A 103 0.07 12.85 -0.61
CA ARG A 103 0.82 13.82 0.21
C ARG A 103 0.49 13.68 1.69
N GLN A 104 -0.79 13.55 2.01
CA GLN A 104 -1.23 13.36 3.38
C GLN A 104 -0.65 12.08 3.97
N ARG A 105 -0.74 10.96 3.27
CA ARG A 105 -0.24 9.67 3.78
C ARG A 105 1.30 9.63 3.89
N LEU A 106 2.04 10.27 2.98
CA LEU A 106 3.49 10.41 3.10
C LEU A 106 3.88 11.15 4.39
N ALA A 107 3.17 12.24 4.72
CA ALA A 107 3.42 12.98 5.95
C ALA A 107 3.02 12.18 7.20
N GLU A 108 1.84 11.53 7.19
CA GLU A 108 1.32 10.78 8.35
C GLU A 108 2.11 9.50 8.63
N GLU A 109 2.41 8.69 7.60
CA GLU A 109 3.03 7.38 7.77
C GLU A 109 4.55 7.41 7.86
N LEU A 110 5.19 8.38 7.17
CA LEU A 110 6.65 8.43 7.02
C LEU A 110 7.27 9.78 7.39
N GLY A 111 6.46 10.79 7.79
CA GLY A 111 6.97 12.13 8.08
C GLY A 111 7.61 12.81 6.86
N ILE A 112 7.29 12.35 5.62
CA ILE A 112 7.85 12.90 4.39
C ILE A 112 6.99 14.06 3.92
N GLU A 113 7.58 15.25 3.90
CA GLU A 113 6.90 16.50 3.58
C GLU A 113 7.11 16.93 2.10
N PRO A 114 6.21 17.74 1.51
CA PRO A 114 6.27 18.12 0.09
C PRO A 114 7.55 18.82 -0.36
N HIS A 115 8.32 19.38 0.54
CA HIS A 115 9.59 20.04 0.22
C HIS A 115 10.77 19.07 0.03
N GLN A 116 10.60 17.80 0.38
CA GLN A 116 11.64 16.77 0.31
C GLN A 116 11.67 16.05 -1.05
N TYR A 117 10.62 16.18 -1.88
CA TYR A 117 10.51 15.52 -3.18
C TYR A 117 10.04 16.51 -4.25
N ASP A 118 10.30 16.16 -5.50
CA ASP A 118 9.80 16.94 -6.63
C ASP A 118 8.30 16.71 -6.88
N LYS A 119 7.79 17.15 -8.03
CA LYS A 119 6.37 17.05 -8.32
C LYS A 119 5.91 15.58 -8.33
N LEU A 120 4.95 15.27 -7.47
CA LEU A 120 4.26 13.99 -7.46
C LEU A 120 3.37 13.87 -8.71
N GLU A 121 3.63 12.89 -9.56
CA GLU A 121 2.92 12.67 -10.83
C GLU A 121 2.19 11.33 -10.84
N ILE A 122 0.98 11.29 -11.43
CA ILE A 122 0.32 10.02 -11.74
C ILE A 122 0.94 9.52 -13.06
N THR A 123 1.65 8.41 -13.00
CA THR A 123 2.36 7.82 -14.14
C THR A 123 1.57 6.71 -14.81
N ASP A 124 0.70 6.02 -14.05
CA ASP A 124 -0.12 4.92 -14.57
C ASP A 124 -1.42 4.76 -13.77
N ARG A 125 -2.31 3.92 -14.28
CA ARG A 125 -3.55 3.51 -13.62
C ARG A 125 -3.95 2.12 -14.08
N PHE A 126 -4.33 1.26 -13.14
CA PHE A 126 -4.78 -0.10 -13.43
C PHE A 126 -5.95 -0.52 -12.53
N GLU A 127 -6.74 -1.45 -13.00
CA GLU A 127 -7.75 -2.14 -12.18
C GLU A 127 -7.20 -3.49 -11.75
N TYR A 128 -7.45 -3.87 -10.49
CA TYR A 128 -7.16 -5.22 -10.02
C TYR A 128 -8.19 -5.68 -8.99
N LYS A 129 -8.31 -6.99 -8.85
CA LYS A 129 -9.08 -7.62 -7.78
C LYS A 129 -8.24 -8.76 -7.19
N ARG A 130 -7.97 -8.73 -5.89
CA ARG A 130 -7.19 -9.74 -5.19
C ARG A 130 -7.83 -10.07 -3.85
N ARG A 131 -7.92 -11.36 -3.57
CA ARG A 131 -8.39 -11.88 -2.29
C ARG A 131 -7.20 -12.15 -1.38
N TYR A 132 -7.34 -11.80 -0.11
CA TYR A 132 -6.36 -12.09 0.93
C TYR A 132 -6.93 -13.12 1.89
N LEU A 133 -6.49 -14.36 1.77
CA LEU A 133 -6.97 -15.50 2.56
C LEU A 133 -8.52 -15.53 2.60
N ASP A 134 -9.10 -15.86 3.76
CA ASP A 134 -10.54 -15.74 4.02
C ASP A 134 -10.91 -14.41 4.70
N GLU A 135 -9.96 -13.47 4.79
CA GLU A 135 -10.08 -12.23 5.57
C GLU A 135 -10.71 -11.07 4.78
N GLY A 136 -10.49 -11.04 3.47
CA GLY A 136 -11.05 -9.98 2.64
C GLY A 136 -10.47 -9.92 1.24
N LEU A 137 -10.67 -8.80 0.59
CA LEU A 137 -10.18 -8.56 -0.77
C LEU A 137 -9.98 -7.07 -1.03
N GLU A 138 -9.14 -6.79 -2.04
CA GLU A 138 -9.06 -5.50 -2.70
C GLU A 138 -9.68 -5.60 -4.08
N TRP A 139 -10.52 -4.64 -4.44
CA TRP A 139 -11.02 -4.43 -5.80
C TRP A 139 -10.95 -2.96 -6.14
N GLU A 140 -9.88 -2.60 -6.81
CA GLU A 140 -9.49 -1.20 -6.93
C GLU A 140 -9.21 -0.77 -8.36
N VAL A 141 -9.51 0.49 -8.63
CA VAL A 141 -8.88 1.27 -9.70
C VAL A 141 -7.78 2.10 -9.02
N CYS A 142 -6.56 1.65 -9.19
CA CYS A 142 -5.39 2.14 -8.50
C CYS A 142 -4.56 3.06 -9.40
N ALA A 143 -4.32 4.30 -8.98
CA ALA A 143 -3.34 5.17 -9.61
C ALA A 143 -1.95 4.90 -9.08
N VAL A 144 -0.95 4.88 -9.94
CA VAL A 144 0.47 4.85 -9.57
C VAL A 144 0.98 6.28 -9.55
N LEU A 145 1.54 6.70 -8.41
CA LEU A 145 2.17 8.01 -8.27
C LEU A 145 3.66 7.83 -8.08
N GLN A 146 4.44 8.69 -8.69
CA GLN A 146 5.90 8.66 -8.59
C GLN A 146 6.46 10.07 -8.33
N ALA A 147 7.57 10.14 -7.61
CA ALA A 147 8.39 11.32 -7.43
C ALA A 147 9.82 10.93 -7.02
N THR A 148 10.77 11.85 -7.21
CA THR A 148 12.15 11.71 -6.71
C THR A 148 12.29 12.43 -5.38
N LEU A 149 12.83 11.74 -4.39
CA LEU A 149 13.09 12.23 -3.05
C LEU A 149 14.52 12.77 -2.97
N HIS A 150 14.67 14.08 -2.74
CA HIS A 150 15.96 14.75 -2.64
C HIS A 150 16.53 14.74 -1.22
N ASP A 151 15.64 14.74 -0.22
CA ASP A 151 15.98 14.54 1.18
C ASP A 151 15.42 13.19 1.63
N THR A 152 16.29 12.21 1.79
CA THR A 152 15.93 10.81 2.10
C THR A 152 15.69 10.57 3.59
N SER A 153 15.63 11.62 4.40
CA SER A 153 15.25 11.51 5.81
C SER A 153 13.75 11.28 5.96
N PHE A 154 13.38 10.33 6.82
CA PHE A 154 11.98 10.05 7.15
C PHE A 154 11.85 9.52 8.57
N ASP A 155 10.69 9.70 9.17
CA ASP A 155 10.35 9.19 10.50
C ASP A 155 9.01 8.44 10.41
N ARG A 156 9.09 7.11 10.41
CA ARG A 156 7.91 6.26 10.22
C ARG A 156 7.02 6.19 11.46
N ASP A 157 5.73 6.22 11.25
CA ASP A 157 4.77 5.81 12.27
C ASP A 157 4.76 4.28 12.40
N PRO A 158 5.18 3.71 13.54
CA PRO A 158 5.23 2.25 13.70
C PRO A 158 3.86 1.57 13.71
N GLU A 159 2.77 2.32 13.91
CA GLU A 159 1.41 1.77 13.84
C GLU A 159 0.96 1.56 12.39
N GLU A 160 1.51 2.29 11.43
CA GLU A 160 1.24 2.19 10.01
C GLU A 160 2.31 1.37 9.27
N VAL A 161 3.59 1.61 9.61
CA VAL A 161 4.77 1.08 8.91
C VAL A 161 5.65 0.29 9.87
N GLY A 162 5.67 -1.03 9.74
CA GLY A 162 6.48 -1.95 10.54
C GLY A 162 7.99 -1.87 10.24
N GLY A 163 8.35 -1.52 8.99
CA GLY A 163 9.74 -1.35 8.54
C GLY A 163 9.82 -0.54 7.27
N ALA A 164 11.00 0.03 6.96
CA ALA A 164 11.22 0.71 5.70
C ALA A 164 12.66 0.44 5.21
N MET A 165 12.86 0.36 3.89
CA MET A 165 14.18 0.16 3.30
C MET A 165 14.25 0.69 1.87
N TRP A 166 15.43 1.10 1.47
CA TRP A 166 15.77 1.42 0.09
C TRP A 166 16.17 0.14 -0.66
N VAL A 167 15.61 -0.06 -1.84
CA VAL A 167 15.91 -1.22 -2.70
C VAL A 167 16.17 -0.73 -4.12
N ASP A 168 17.18 -1.28 -4.78
CA ASP A 168 17.39 -1.06 -6.19
C ASP A 168 16.17 -1.59 -6.97
N TYR A 169 15.49 -0.69 -7.70
CA TYR A 169 14.20 -1.00 -8.30
C TYR A 169 14.32 -1.92 -9.51
N GLU A 170 15.36 -1.72 -10.32
CA GLU A 170 15.65 -2.57 -11.47
C GLU A 170 16.07 -3.98 -11.02
N ASP A 171 16.95 -4.08 -9.99
CA ASP A 171 17.36 -5.36 -9.43
C ASP A 171 16.19 -6.11 -8.77
N LEU A 172 15.28 -5.40 -8.10
CA LEU A 172 14.07 -6.00 -7.53
C LEU A 172 13.19 -6.66 -8.62
N TYR A 173 13.07 -6.02 -9.77
CA TYR A 173 12.30 -6.54 -10.91
C TYR A 173 13.03 -7.67 -11.63
N GLU A 174 14.32 -7.51 -11.96
CA GLU A 174 15.09 -8.48 -12.75
C GLU A 174 15.46 -9.75 -11.97
N ASN A 175 15.69 -9.61 -10.67
CA ASN A 175 16.18 -10.67 -9.79
C ASN A 175 15.21 -11.05 -8.65
N PRO A 176 13.91 -11.35 -8.93
CA PRO A 176 12.89 -11.57 -7.91
C PRO A 176 13.25 -12.74 -6.97
N ARG A 177 14.19 -13.62 -7.35
CA ARG A 177 14.65 -14.71 -6.49
C ARG A 177 15.48 -14.24 -5.29
N TYR A 178 16.20 -13.14 -5.41
CA TYR A 178 16.93 -12.52 -4.30
C TYR A 178 15.96 -11.92 -3.28
N TYR A 179 14.86 -11.39 -3.78
CA TYR A 179 13.83 -10.69 -2.99
C TYR A 179 12.64 -11.58 -2.62
N ARG A 180 12.70 -12.90 -2.87
CA ARG A 180 11.60 -13.84 -2.61
C ARG A 180 11.11 -13.87 -1.16
N GLN A 181 11.93 -13.40 -0.22
CA GLN A 181 11.57 -13.28 1.19
C GLN A 181 10.75 -12.01 1.47
N LEU A 182 10.79 -11.03 0.56
CA LEU A 182 9.93 -9.88 0.59
C LEU A 182 8.59 -10.31 0.00
N ARG A 183 7.63 -10.53 0.87
CA ARG A 183 6.25 -10.73 0.42
C ARG A 183 5.73 -9.38 -0.04
N LEU A 184 5.64 -9.17 -1.35
CA LEU A 184 5.18 -7.91 -1.92
C LEU A 184 3.67 -7.82 -1.91
N CYS A 185 3.13 -6.61 -1.72
CA CYS A 185 1.73 -6.33 -1.94
C CYS A 185 1.38 -6.47 -3.42
N PRO A 186 0.23 -7.06 -3.79
CA PRO A 186 -0.10 -7.34 -5.19
C PRO A 186 -0.19 -6.08 -6.06
N TRP A 187 -0.70 -4.97 -5.54
CA TRP A 187 -0.77 -3.70 -6.28
C TRP A 187 0.61 -3.11 -6.56
N PHE A 188 1.55 -3.22 -5.62
CA PHE A 188 2.93 -2.81 -5.85
C PHE A 188 3.62 -3.69 -6.90
N GLU A 189 3.43 -5.03 -6.82
CA GLU A 189 3.98 -5.95 -7.83
C GLU A 189 3.41 -5.66 -9.23
N ILE A 190 2.11 -5.33 -9.34
CA ILE A 190 1.49 -4.92 -10.59
C ILE A 190 2.08 -3.60 -11.09
N ALA A 191 2.16 -2.57 -10.23
CA ALA A 191 2.72 -1.27 -10.60
C ALA A 191 4.16 -1.41 -11.12
N MET A 192 5.02 -2.14 -10.40
CA MET A 192 6.40 -2.41 -10.81
C MET A 192 6.48 -3.11 -12.18
N ARG A 193 5.68 -4.15 -12.40
CA ARG A 193 5.67 -4.84 -13.70
C ARG A 193 5.24 -3.92 -14.83
N ARG A 194 4.23 -3.09 -14.62
CA ARG A 194 3.75 -2.16 -15.63
C ARG A 194 4.76 -1.08 -15.98
N ASP A 195 5.58 -0.64 -15.02
CA ASP A 195 6.68 0.27 -15.29
C ASP A 195 7.72 -0.34 -16.25
N PHE A 196 8.04 -1.62 -16.12
CA PHE A 196 9.06 -2.29 -16.95
C PHE A 196 8.51 -2.95 -18.21
N GLU A 197 7.30 -3.49 -18.16
CA GLU A 197 6.71 -4.30 -19.24
C GLU A 197 5.66 -3.53 -20.07
N GLY A 198 5.22 -2.33 -19.62
CA GLY A 198 4.10 -1.59 -20.19
C GLY A 198 2.74 -2.18 -19.77
N ASP A 199 1.73 -2.06 -20.63
CA ASP A 199 0.34 -2.56 -20.40
C ASP A 199 0.25 -4.10 -20.33
N ALA A 200 1.15 -4.75 -19.62
CA ALA A 200 1.05 -6.17 -19.35
C ALA A 200 -0.26 -6.47 -18.59
N ASP A 201 -0.98 -7.49 -19.07
CA ASP A 201 -2.21 -7.96 -18.41
C ASP A 201 -1.98 -8.20 -16.92
N PRO A 202 -2.96 -7.85 -16.06
CA PRO A 202 -2.84 -8.07 -14.64
C PRO A 202 -2.51 -9.54 -14.38
N VAL A 203 -1.52 -9.76 -13.51
CA VAL A 203 -1.07 -11.11 -13.12
C VAL A 203 -2.28 -12.00 -12.88
N PRO A 204 -2.41 -13.14 -13.58
CA PRO A 204 -3.52 -14.05 -13.36
C PRO A 204 -3.59 -14.42 -11.89
N ASP A 205 -4.81 -14.59 -11.37
CA ASP A 205 -5.10 -15.02 -9.99
C ASP A 205 -4.46 -16.39 -9.73
N GLY A 206 -3.17 -16.37 -9.49
CA GLY A 206 -2.31 -17.54 -9.26
C GLY A 206 -1.90 -17.56 -7.82
N THR A 207 -2.76 -18.16 -6.99
CA THR A 207 -2.39 -18.81 -5.74
C THR A 207 -0.92 -19.22 -5.72
N ARG A 208 -0.09 -18.45 -5.02
CA ARG A 208 1.14 -18.97 -4.43
C ARG A 208 0.95 -19.02 -2.93
N ALA A 209 0.67 -20.23 -2.47
CA ALA A 209 0.76 -20.63 -1.09
C ALA A 209 2.20 -20.50 -0.56
#